data_070f43c0d2b3272066605a64d56b8cc6
#
_entry.id   070f43c0d2b3272066605a64d56b8cc6
#
_cell.length_a   1.000
_cell.length_b   1.000
_cell.length_c   1.000
_cell.angle_alpha   90.00
_cell.angle_beta   90.00
_cell.angle_gamma   90.00
#
_symmetry.space_group_name_H-M   'P 1'
#
loop_
_entity.id
_entity.type
_entity.pdbx_description
1 polymer ?
#
loop_
_entity_poly.entity_id
_entity_poly.type
_entity_poly.pdbx_seq_one_letter_code
_entity_poly.pdbx_strand_id
1 'polypeptide(L)'
;MNFKQLEYFVAVAEAKSISKAARKLHVAQPPISRQIAMLEDELKVCLFLRTNKGVELTEAGRSLYQQSQHMFQNFRMMVDSVRDVDAGVRGLLKVGVVYSNTPVVLNYLKAYHKEY
;
A
#
# COMPACT_ATOMS: atom_id res chain seq x y z
N MET A 1 -7.46 -13.33 0.49
CA MET A 1 -6.56 -12.21 0.11
C MET A 1 -6.09 -11.51 1.36
N ASN A 2 -4.81 -11.25 1.45
CA ASN A 2 -4.25 -10.57 2.61
C ASN A 2 -3.24 -9.51 2.17
N PHE A 3 -2.80 -8.71 3.13
CA PHE A 3 -1.91 -7.58 2.89
C PHE A 3 -0.58 -8.02 2.29
N LYS A 4 -0.02 -9.13 2.77
CA LYS A 4 1.25 -9.64 2.30
C LYS A 4 1.19 -10.11 0.85
N GLN A 5 0.10 -10.76 0.48
CA GLN A 5 -0.13 -11.17 -0.90
C GLN A 5 -0.17 -9.94 -1.83
N LEU A 6 -0.83 -8.88 -1.38
CA LEU A 6 -0.88 -7.64 -2.15
C LEU A 6 0.47 -6.95 -2.24
N GLU A 7 1.28 -7.00 -1.17
CA GLU A 7 2.64 -6.48 -1.22
C GLU A 7 3.48 -7.21 -2.26
N TYR A 8 3.40 -8.54 -2.27
CA TYR A 8 4.11 -9.35 -3.27
C TYR A 8 3.62 -9.04 -4.67
N PHE A 9 2.32 -8.96 -4.85
CA PHE A 9 1.72 -8.64 -6.14
C PHE A 9 2.22 -7.29 -6.68
N VAL A 10 2.17 -6.25 -5.85
CA VAL A 10 2.62 -4.91 -6.24
C VAL A 10 4.11 -4.91 -6.58
N ALA A 11 4.93 -5.59 -5.78
CA ALA A 11 6.37 -5.68 -6.03
C ALA A 11 6.67 -6.34 -7.39
N VAL A 12 5.97 -7.41 -7.72
CA VAL A 12 6.14 -8.11 -9.00
C VAL A 12 5.66 -7.22 -10.15
N ALA A 13 4.55 -6.54 -9.98
CA ALA A 13 4.02 -5.63 -11.00
C ALA A 13 5.01 -4.51 -11.32
N GLU A 14 5.61 -3.92 -10.30
CA GLU A 14 6.56 -2.83 -10.47
C GLU A 14 7.89 -3.29 -11.05
N ALA A 15 8.37 -4.44 -10.61
CA ALA A 15 9.63 -5.00 -11.09
C ALA A 15 9.49 -5.65 -12.47
N LYS A 16 8.29 -6.01 -12.87
CA LYS A 16 7.98 -6.77 -14.10
C LYS A 16 8.74 -8.10 -14.16
N SER A 17 9.09 -8.64 -12.99
CA SER A 17 9.86 -9.86 -12.85
C SER A 17 9.70 -10.40 -11.43
N ILE A 18 9.39 -11.69 -11.33
CA ILE A 18 9.27 -12.35 -10.03
C ILE A 18 10.62 -12.39 -9.33
N SER A 19 11.69 -12.71 -10.08
CA SER A 19 13.03 -12.81 -9.49
C SER A 19 13.56 -11.46 -9.03
N LYS A 20 13.29 -10.38 -9.76
CA LYS A 20 13.68 -9.03 -9.32
C LYS A 20 12.90 -8.60 -8.09
N ALA A 21 11.61 -8.90 -8.04
CA ALA A 21 10.79 -8.62 -6.87
C ALA A 21 11.30 -9.35 -5.64
N ALA A 22 11.66 -10.63 -5.80
CA ALA A 22 12.20 -11.44 -4.70
C ALA A 22 13.48 -10.83 -4.15
N ARG A 23 14.38 -10.38 -5.03
CA ARG A 23 15.61 -9.71 -4.60
C ARG A 23 15.34 -8.42 -3.85
N LYS A 24 14.40 -7.62 -4.36
CA LYS A 24 14.04 -6.36 -3.73
C LYS A 24 13.46 -6.56 -2.33
N LEU A 25 12.66 -7.60 -2.16
CA LEU A 25 12.00 -7.91 -0.89
C LEU A 25 12.88 -8.77 0.03
N HIS A 26 14.05 -9.18 -0.41
CA HIS A 26 14.96 -10.05 0.34
C HIS A 26 14.31 -11.37 0.74
N VAL A 27 13.55 -11.95 -0.16
CA VAL A 27 12.90 -13.26 0.03
C VAL A 27 13.20 -14.16 -1.15
N ALA A 28 12.95 -15.46 -0.98
CA ALA A 28 13.10 -16.42 -2.06
C ALA A 28 11.97 -16.25 -3.08
N GLN A 29 12.23 -16.67 -4.32
CA GLN A 29 11.24 -16.58 -5.40
C GLN A 29 10.03 -17.50 -5.19
N PRO A 30 10.16 -18.78 -4.75
CA PRO A 30 9.03 -19.69 -4.63
C PRO A 30 7.88 -19.17 -3.72
N PRO A 31 8.14 -18.56 -2.56
CA PRO A 31 7.06 -17.98 -1.77
C PRO A 31 6.25 -16.92 -2.52
N ILE A 32 6.91 -16.07 -3.31
CA ILE A 32 6.23 -15.02 -4.06
C ILE A 32 5.32 -15.65 -5.13
N SER A 33 5.87 -16.59 -5.90
CA SER A 33 5.09 -17.26 -6.96
C SER A 33 3.88 -17.98 -6.38
N ARG A 34 4.05 -18.63 -5.23
CA ARG A 34 2.97 -19.34 -4.55
C ARG A 34 1.86 -18.39 -4.09
N GLN A 35 2.23 -17.28 -3.47
CA GLN A 35 1.26 -16.31 -2.97
C GLN A 35 0.49 -15.66 -4.11
N ILE A 36 1.15 -15.37 -5.22
CA ILE A 36 0.48 -14.82 -6.40
C ILE A 36 -0.49 -15.84 -7.00
N ALA A 37 -0.07 -17.10 -7.11
CA ALA A 37 -0.95 -18.16 -7.60
C ALA A 37 -2.18 -18.33 -6.71
N MET A 38 -2.00 -18.27 -5.41
CA MET A 38 -3.12 -18.33 -4.46
C MET A 38 -4.08 -17.15 -4.63
N LEU A 39 -3.53 -15.95 -4.84
CA LEU A 39 -4.32 -14.76 -5.06
C LEU A 39 -5.13 -14.85 -6.34
N GLU A 40 -4.51 -15.31 -7.43
CA GLU A 40 -5.19 -15.53 -8.70
C GLU A 40 -6.31 -16.56 -8.55
N ASP A 41 -6.04 -17.64 -7.83
CA ASP A 41 -7.04 -18.68 -7.61
C ASP A 41 -8.21 -18.17 -6.79
N GLU A 42 -7.95 -17.40 -5.75
CA GLU A 42 -9.02 -16.82 -4.92
C GLU A 42 -9.91 -15.88 -5.72
N LEU A 43 -9.31 -15.03 -6.53
CA LEU A 43 -10.04 -14.03 -7.33
C LEU A 43 -10.60 -14.61 -8.63
N LYS A 44 -10.17 -15.82 -9.00
CA LYS A 44 -10.59 -16.49 -10.25
C LYS A 44 -10.26 -15.69 -11.50
N VAL A 45 -9.12 -15.00 -11.49
CA VAL A 45 -8.61 -14.23 -12.63
C VAL A 45 -7.11 -14.42 -12.74
N CYS A 46 -6.57 -14.22 -13.94
CA CYS A 46 -5.14 -14.11 -14.15
C CYS A 46 -4.74 -12.65 -13.94
N LEU A 47 -3.75 -12.42 -13.13
CA LEU A 47 -3.23 -11.08 -12.83
C LEU A 47 -2.01 -10.75 -13.69
N PHE A 48 -1.25 -11.76 -14.07
CA PHE A 48 -0.03 -11.61 -14.86
C PHE A 48 -0.05 -12.48 -16.11
N LEU A 49 0.55 -11.96 -17.17
CA LEU A 49 0.90 -12.71 -18.38
C LEU A 49 2.41 -12.87 -18.38
N ARG A 50 2.88 -14.09 -18.69
CA ARG A 50 4.31 -14.34 -18.84
C ARG A 50 4.73 -13.97 -20.26
N THR A 51 5.83 -13.22 -20.36
CA THR A 51 6.41 -12.80 -21.63
C THR A 51 7.87 -13.20 -21.67
N ASN A 52 8.53 -13.03 -22.84
CA ASN A 52 9.96 -13.29 -22.97
C ASN A 52 10.80 -12.39 -22.08
N LYS A 53 10.27 -11.24 -21.68
CA LYS A 53 10.99 -10.25 -20.87
C LYS A 53 10.64 -10.32 -19.38
N GLY A 54 9.72 -11.21 -19.00
CA GLY A 54 9.28 -11.34 -17.62
C GLY A 54 7.78 -11.50 -17.52
N VAL A 55 7.14 -10.65 -16.72
CA VAL A 55 5.69 -10.67 -16.54
C VAL A 55 5.09 -9.31 -16.80
N GLU A 56 3.86 -9.29 -17.28
CA GLU A 56 3.09 -8.08 -17.51
C GLU A 56 1.72 -8.24 -16.88
N LEU A 57 1.12 -7.12 -16.48
CA LEU A 57 -0.21 -7.13 -15.90
C LEU A 57 -1.28 -7.40 -16.98
N THR A 58 -2.26 -8.21 -16.62
CA THR A 58 -3.51 -8.31 -17.38
C THR A 58 -4.36 -7.07 -17.06
N GLU A 59 -5.52 -6.94 -17.71
CA GLU A 59 -6.45 -5.87 -17.32
C GLU A 59 -6.93 -6.02 -15.88
N ALA A 60 -7.23 -7.26 -15.47
CA ALA A 60 -7.57 -7.53 -14.06
C ALA A 60 -6.41 -7.16 -13.14
N GLY A 61 -5.16 -7.48 -13.55
CA GLY A 61 -3.98 -7.13 -12.81
C GLY A 61 -3.80 -5.62 -12.68
N ARG A 62 -4.03 -4.87 -13.76
CA ARG A 62 -3.96 -3.41 -13.71
C ARG A 62 -4.98 -2.82 -12.75
N SER A 63 -6.19 -3.35 -12.78
CA SER A 63 -7.23 -2.92 -11.85
C SER A 63 -6.83 -3.17 -10.40
N LEU A 64 -6.34 -4.37 -10.11
CA LEU A 64 -5.89 -4.70 -8.76
C LEU A 64 -4.69 -3.85 -8.34
N TYR A 65 -3.77 -3.59 -9.26
CA TYR A 65 -2.61 -2.74 -8.97
C TYR A 65 -3.04 -1.34 -8.56
N GLN A 66 -3.94 -0.71 -9.30
CA GLN A 66 -4.45 0.62 -8.97
C GLN A 66 -5.17 0.63 -7.63
N GLN A 67 -6.03 -0.36 -7.38
CA GLN A 67 -6.74 -0.47 -6.11
C GLN A 67 -5.78 -0.67 -4.95
N SER A 68 -4.76 -1.49 -5.15
CA SER A 68 -3.75 -1.76 -4.13
C SER A 68 -2.95 -0.50 -3.80
N GLN A 69 -2.59 0.29 -4.80
CA GLN A 69 -1.88 1.54 -4.61
C GLN A 69 -2.68 2.51 -3.74
N HIS A 70 -3.96 2.66 -4.05
CA HIS A 70 -4.86 3.51 -3.26
C HIS A 70 -4.98 3.01 -1.83
N MET A 71 -5.10 1.70 -1.66
CA MET A 71 -5.22 1.10 -0.33
C MET A 71 -3.96 1.32 0.51
N PHE A 72 -2.78 1.10 -0.06
CA PHE A 72 -1.52 1.31 0.66
C PHE A 72 -1.31 2.78 1.00
N GLN A 73 -1.64 3.67 0.09
CA GLN A 73 -1.56 5.10 0.33
C GLN A 73 -2.50 5.52 1.46
N ASN A 74 -3.73 5.04 1.41
CA ASN A 74 -4.73 5.31 2.43
C ASN A 74 -4.28 4.78 3.81
N PHE A 75 -3.67 3.61 3.82
CA PHE A 75 -3.12 3.03 5.04
C PHE A 75 -2.02 3.92 5.63
N ARG A 76 -1.08 4.39 4.80
CA ARG A 76 -0.02 5.29 5.25
C ARG A 76 -0.58 6.59 5.81
N MET A 77 -1.57 7.16 5.14
CA MET A 77 -2.22 8.38 5.61
C MET A 77 -2.93 8.18 6.93
N MET A 78 -3.53 7.03 7.13
CA MET A 78 -4.19 6.69 8.39
C MET A 78 -3.19 6.64 9.53
N VAL A 79 -2.04 6.01 9.32
CA VAL A 79 -0.97 5.93 10.32
C VAL A 79 -0.44 7.33 10.64
N ASP A 80 -0.16 8.12 9.60
CA ASP A 80 0.35 9.48 9.77
C ASP A 80 -0.65 10.36 10.51
N SER A 81 -1.94 10.21 10.20
CA SER A 81 -3.01 10.96 10.86
C SER A 81 -3.02 10.71 12.37
N VAL A 82 -2.94 9.43 12.75
CA VAL A 82 -2.95 9.05 14.17
C VAL A 82 -1.71 9.61 14.88
N ARG A 83 -0.55 9.51 14.24
CA ARG A 83 0.70 10.02 14.80
C ARG A 83 0.68 11.55 14.96
N ASP A 84 0.15 12.25 13.97
CA ASP A 84 0.06 13.71 13.99
C ASP A 84 -0.87 14.19 15.11
N VAL A 85 -2.01 13.53 15.30
CA VAL A 85 -2.93 13.86 16.38
C VAL A 85 -2.26 13.64 17.73
N ASP A 86 -1.57 12.51 17.92
CA ASP A 86 -0.86 12.21 19.16
C ASP A 86 0.25 13.23 19.41
N ALA A 87 1.02 13.58 18.39
CA ALA A 87 2.07 14.58 18.51
C ALA A 87 1.50 15.97 18.86
N GLY A 88 0.38 16.34 18.26
CA GLY A 88 -0.33 17.58 18.54
C GLY A 88 -0.79 17.65 19.98
N VAL A 89 -1.41 16.60 20.49
CA VAL A 89 -1.87 16.51 21.87
C VAL A 89 -0.69 16.61 22.84
N ARG A 90 0.38 15.87 22.58
CA ARG A 90 1.59 15.93 23.42
C ARG A 90 2.21 17.32 23.43
N GLY A 91 2.28 17.96 22.25
CA GLY A 91 2.79 19.32 22.15
C GLY A 91 1.96 20.32 22.94
N LEU A 92 0.65 20.22 22.87
CA LEU A 92 -0.26 21.09 23.60
C LEU A 92 -0.15 20.89 25.11
N LEU A 93 -0.06 19.65 25.56
CA LEU A 93 0.13 19.35 26.97
C LEU A 93 1.45 19.91 27.47
N LYS A 94 2.52 19.80 26.70
CA LYS A 94 3.84 20.29 27.06
C LYS A 94 3.86 21.81 27.18
N VAL A 95 3.11 22.51 26.37
CA VAL A 95 3.03 23.97 26.37
C VAL A 95 1.93 24.47 27.32
N GLY A 96 1.08 23.59 27.82
CA GLY A 96 -0.04 23.95 28.68
C GLY A 96 -1.23 24.55 27.95
N VAL A 97 -1.30 24.39 26.66
CA VAL A 97 -2.39 24.90 25.81
C VAL A 97 -3.20 23.73 25.29
N VAL A 98 -4.41 23.55 25.81
CA VAL A 98 -5.23 22.37 25.51
C VAL A 98 -6.34 22.68 24.49
N TYR A 99 -6.78 23.89 24.39
CA TYR A 99 -7.97 24.26 23.61
C TYR A 99 -7.73 24.46 22.13
N SER A 100 -6.51 24.42 21.64
CA SER A 100 -6.18 24.70 20.24
C SER A 100 -5.96 23.46 19.37
N ASN A 101 -6.51 22.32 19.76
CA ASN A 101 -6.45 21.10 18.95
C ASN A 101 -7.25 21.22 17.66
N THR A 102 -8.38 21.94 17.68
CA THR A 102 -9.29 22.03 16.55
C THR A 102 -8.63 22.55 15.27
N PRO A 103 -7.82 23.64 15.31
CA PRO A 103 -7.16 24.12 14.11
C PRO A 103 -6.20 23.10 13.49
N VAL A 104 -5.49 22.33 14.32
CA VAL A 104 -4.57 21.30 13.85
C VAL A 104 -5.33 20.20 13.11
N VAL A 105 -6.43 19.74 13.71
CA VAL A 105 -7.26 18.70 13.10
C VAL A 105 -7.87 19.19 11.79
N LEU A 106 -8.37 20.43 11.76
CA LEU A 106 -8.95 21.00 10.53
C LEU A 106 -7.92 21.14 9.43
N ASN A 107 -6.71 21.57 9.74
CA ASN A 107 -5.63 21.65 8.76
C ASN A 107 -5.28 20.30 8.19
N TYR A 108 -5.26 19.28 9.01
CA TYR A 108 -5.01 17.92 8.57
C TYR A 108 -6.11 17.43 7.63
N LEU A 109 -7.35 17.63 7.99
CA LEU A 109 -8.49 17.25 7.15
C LEU A 109 -8.48 17.97 5.82
N LYS A 110 -8.11 19.24 5.78
CA LYS A 110 -7.98 20.00 4.53
C LYS A 110 -6.90 19.41 3.64
N ALA A 111 -5.76 19.05 4.19
CA ALA A 111 -4.69 18.40 3.44
C ALA A 111 -5.13 17.05 2.89
N TYR A 112 -5.84 16.28 3.70
CA TYR A 112 -6.39 14.99 3.29
C TYR A 112 -7.34 15.14 2.10
N HIS A 113 -8.26 16.10 2.16
CA HIS A 113 -9.24 16.33 1.08
C HIS A 113 -8.58 16.84 -0.20
N LYS A 114 -7.48 17.56 -0.11
CA LYS A 114 -6.76 18.01 -1.30
C LYS A 114 -6.12 16.86 -2.07
N GLU A 115 -5.71 15.81 -1.39
CA GLU A 115 -5.08 14.65 -2.01
C GLU A 115 -6.11 13.70 -2.61
N TYR A 116 -7.34 13.75 -2.16
CA TYR A 116 -8.44 12.89 -2.57
C TYR A 116 -9.64 13.72 -3.00
#